data_6fcd83f7d93fca14f4a537850323c316
#
_entry.id   6fcd83f7d93fca14f4a537850323c316
#
_cell.length_a   1.000
_cell.length_b   1.000
_cell.length_c   1.000
_cell.angle_alpha   90.00
_cell.angle_beta   90.00
_cell.angle_gamma   90.00
#
_symmetry.space_group_name_H-M   'P 1'
#
loop_
_entity.id
_entity.type
_entity.pdbx_description
1 polymer ?
#
loop_
_entity_poly.entity_id
_entity_poly.type
_entity_poly.pdbx_seq_one_letter_code
_entity_poly.pdbx_strand_id
1 'polypeptide(L)'
;MRLSELLAYDNIVIQCHDNPDADTIACGFGVYLYLKSKGKEPRLIYGGQNVIRKTNLVMLIRDLKIPIEHVDYLHKPELLVMVDCQYHSGNSAVFEAEHIAVIDHHRICTELPELSEVRSNLGACSTLVWNMLKTEGFDVRGNRELSTALYYGLYTDTGSLTEIVHPLDRDLRDEANFDPAIMRKLRNANLSLEELEVAGAALLHTDYVEQFRAAIVKVGQCDPNILGLISDLVLEVDAIDICVAFNL
;
A
#
# COMPACT_ATOMS: atom_id res chain seq x y z
N MET A 1 -12.47 11.53 -10.77
CA MET A 1 -12.40 10.42 -11.78
C MET A 1 -13.30 9.26 -11.36
N ARG A 2 -13.86 8.51 -12.34
CA ARG A 2 -14.55 7.23 -12.12
C ARG A 2 -13.73 6.09 -12.73
N LEU A 3 -13.84 4.88 -12.20
CA LEU A 3 -13.14 3.72 -12.79
C LEU A 3 -13.63 3.41 -14.21
N SER A 4 -14.88 3.73 -14.54
CA SER A 4 -15.43 3.56 -15.89
C SER A 4 -14.74 4.42 -16.96
N GLU A 5 -14.10 5.53 -16.58
CA GLU A 5 -13.34 6.37 -17.53
C GLU A 5 -12.07 5.67 -18.03
N LEU A 6 -11.52 4.74 -17.23
CA LEU A 6 -10.35 3.93 -17.63
C LEU A 6 -10.68 2.95 -18.77
N LEU A 7 -11.96 2.63 -18.99
CA LEU A 7 -12.39 1.69 -20.03
C LEU A 7 -12.24 2.24 -21.46
N ALA A 8 -11.99 3.55 -21.60
CA ALA A 8 -11.72 4.16 -22.89
C ALA A 8 -10.38 3.70 -23.52
N TYR A 9 -9.50 3.07 -22.72
CA TYR A 9 -8.16 2.64 -23.12
C TYR A 9 -8.05 1.12 -23.23
N ASP A 10 -7.15 0.61 -24.06
CA ASP A 10 -6.99 -0.84 -24.29
C ASP A 10 -5.72 -1.39 -23.63
N ASN A 11 -4.56 -0.77 -23.83
CA ASN A 11 -3.29 -1.18 -23.22
C ASN A 11 -3.12 -0.51 -21.85
N ILE A 12 -3.72 -1.09 -20.81
CA ILE A 12 -3.76 -0.53 -19.46
C ILE A 12 -2.75 -1.26 -18.57
N VAL A 13 -1.91 -0.48 -17.89
CA VAL A 13 -1.02 -0.98 -16.84
C VAL A 13 -1.36 -0.28 -15.53
N ILE A 14 -1.47 -1.03 -14.45
CA ILE A 14 -1.68 -0.55 -13.09
C ILE A 14 -0.35 -0.66 -12.37
N GLN A 15 0.14 0.44 -11.82
CA GLN A 15 1.42 0.51 -11.13
C GLN A 15 1.23 0.83 -9.66
N CYS A 16 1.75 -0.05 -8.79
CA CYS A 16 1.98 0.20 -7.38
C CYS A 16 3.25 1.04 -7.17
N HIS A 17 3.40 1.67 -6.00
CA HIS A 17 4.67 2.32 -5.64
C HIS A 17 5.81 1.31 -5.47
N ASP A 18 7.05 1.78 -5.47
CA ASP A 18 8.22 0.98 -5.18
C ASP A 18 8.19 0.53 -3.71
N ASN A 19 8.76 -0.66 -3.42
CA ASN A 19 8.60 -1.32 -2.12
C ASN A 19 7.12 -1.43 -1.69
N PRO A 20 6.29 -2.12 -2.49
CA PRO A 20 4.84 -2.14 -2.26
C PRO A 20 4.49 -2.65 -0.87
N ASP A 21 3.55 -2.01 -0.23
CA ASP A 21 2.91 -2.48 1.00
C ASP A 21 1.57 -3.17 0.70
N ALA A 22 0.81 -3.48 1.75
CA ALA A 22 -0.45 -4.18 1.58
C ALA A 22 -1.54 -3.29 0.97
N ASP A 23 -1.50 -1.99 1.22
CA ASP A 23 -2.53 -1.06 0.73
C ASP A 23 -2.41 -0.86 -0.78
N THR A 24 -1.21 -0.52 -1.29
CA THR A 24 -1.01 -0.36 -2.74
C THR A 24 -1.30 -1.66 -3.51
N ILE A 25 -0.92 -2.84 -2.97
CA ILE A 25 -1.19 -4.16 -3.58
C ILE A 25 -2.70 -4.42 -3.65
N ALA A 26 -3.44 -4.14 -2.58
CA ALA A 26 -4.88 -4.32 -2.54
C ALA A 26 -5.61 -3.37 -3.49
N CYS A 27 -5.17 -2.11 -3.56
CA CYS A 27 -5.68 -1.12 -4.50
C CYS A 27 -5.49 -1.56 -5.95
N GLY A 28 -4.27 -1.94 -6.30
CA GLY A 28 -3.96 -2.44 -7.64
C GLY A 28 -4.79 -3.67 -8.01
N PHE A 29 -4.96 -4.60 -7.07
CA PHE A 29 -5.80 -5.78 -7.27
C PHE A 29 -7.27 -5.42 -7.50
N GLY A 30 -7.81 -4.45 -6.76
CA GLY A 30 -9.18 -3.97 -6.93
C GLY A 30 -9.42 -3.39 -8.32
N VAL A 31 -8.54 -2.49 -8.78
CA VAL A 31 -8.62 -1.90 -10.12
C VAL A 31 -8.43 -2.97 -11.20
N TYR A 32 -7.50 -3.90 -11.00
CA TYR A 32 -7.27 -5.03 -11.91
C TYR A 32 -8.54 -5.88 -12.11
N LEU A 33 -9.18 -6.30 -11.03
CA LEU A 33 -10.38 -7.13 -11.09
C LEU A 33 -11.57 -6.39 -11.73
N TYR A 34 -11.71 -5.09 -11.45
CA TYR A 34 -12.72 -4.27 -12.10
C TYR A 34 -12.53 -4.25 -13.62
N LEU A 35 -11.35 -3.93 -14.10
CA LEU A 35 -11.02 -3.87 -15.53
C LEU A 35 -11.23 -5.25 -16.20
N LYS A 36 -10.77 -6.33 -15.56
CA LYS A 36 -11.03 -7.71 -16.03
C LYS A 36 -12.51 -8.01 -16.15
N SER A 37 -13.33 -7.58 -15.21
CA SER A 37 -14.80 -7.78 -15.25
C SER A 37 -15.47 -7.06 -16.41
N LYS A 38 -14.82 -6.03 -16.95
CA LYS A 38 -15.27 -5.26 -18.11
C LYS A 38 -14.64 -5.73 -19.44
N GLY A 39 -13.93 -6.87 -19.44
CA GLY A 39 -13.31 -7.46 -20.62
C GLY A 39 -11.99 -6.83 -21.06
N LYS A 40 -11.36 -6.02 -20.19
CA LYS A 40 -9.99 -5.50 -20.42
C LYS A 40 -8.95 -6.52 -19.96
N GLU A 41 -7.73 -6.42 -20.48
CA GLU A 41 -6.57 -7.26 -20.12
C GLU A 41 -5.46 -6.40 -19.50
N PRO A 42 -5.68 -5.87 -18.27
CA PRO A 42 -4.67 -5.02 -17.63
C PRO A 42 -3.50 -5.85 -17.10
N ARG A 43 -2.36 -5.20 -16.92
CA ARG A 43 -1.24 -5.72 -16.11
C ARG A 43 -1.20 -4.98 -14.79
N LEU A 44 -0.82 -5.70 -13.72
CA LEU A 44 -0.55 -5.12 -12.40
C LEU A 44 0.93 -5.26 -12.10
N ILE A 45 1.61 -4.14 -11.92
CA ILE A 45 3.07 -4.12 -11.79
C ILE A 45 3.53 -3.26 -10.61
N TYR A 46 4.79 -3.42 -10.25
CA TYR A 46 5.57 -2.46 -9.48
C TYR A 46 7.01 -2.42 -10.02
N GLY A 47 7.71 -1.30 -9.77
CA GLY A 47 9.10 -1.11 -10.18
C GLY A 47 10.05 -1.04 -8.97
N GLY A 48 11.16 -0.30 -9.16
CA GLY A 48 12.17 -0.07 -8.13
C GLY A 48 13.18 -1.19 -7.98
N GLN A 49 14.14 -0.99 -7.07
CA GLN A 49 15.29 -1.90 -6.90
C GLN A 49 14.96 -3.15 -6.08
N ASN A 50 13.89 -3.13 -5.29
CA ASN A 50 13.59 -4.18 -4.33
C ASN A 50 12.41 -5.04 -4.78
N VAL A 51 12.64 -6.36 -4.79
CA VAL A 51 11.56 -7.34 -5.00
C VAL A 51 10.86 -7.60 -3.66
N ILE A 52 9.54 -7.76 -3.69
CA ILE A 52 8.74 -8.08 -2.50
C ILE A 52 9.26 -9.38 -1.86
N ARG A 53 9.72 -9.27 -0.61
CA ARG A 53 10.23 -10.41 0.19
C ARG A 53 9.55 -10.54 1.54
N LYS A 54 8.89 -9.49 2.01
CA LYS A 54 8.21 -9.47 3.31
C LYS A 54 7.18 -10.59 3.37
N THR A 55 7.26 -11.45 4.38
CA THR A 55 6.52 -12.70 4.47
C THR A 55 5.01 -12.52 4.34
N ASN A 56 4.44 -11.53 5.03
CA ASN A 56 3.01 -11.24 4.95
C ASN A 56 2.57 -10.82 3.54
N LEU A 57 3.38 -10.04 2.80
CA LEU A 57 3.06 -9.61 1.44
C LEU A 57 3.17 -10.77 0.44
N VAL A 58 4.20 -11.60 0.57
CA VAL A 58 4.33 -12.83 -0.23
C VAL A 58 3.12 -13.75 0.01
N MET A 59 2.66 -13.88 1.27
CA MET A 59 1.47 -14.66 1.61
C MET A 59 0.20 -14.00 1.05
N LEU A 60 0.05 -12.69 1.16
CA LEU A 60 -1.06 -11.93 0.59
C LEU A 60 -1.20 -12.21 -0.92
N ILE A 61 -0.12 -12.03 -1.66
CA ILE A 61 -0.07 -12.23 -3.10
C ILE A 61 -0.42 -13.68 -3.48
N ARG A 62 0.20 -14.65 -2.80
CA ARG A 62 0.02 -16.07 -3.08
C ARG A 62 -1.39 -16.56 -2.72
N ASP A 63 -1.84 -16.28 -1.49
CA ASP A 63 -3.08 -16.85 -0.94
C ASP A 63 -4.33 -16.21 -1.58
N LEU A 64 -4.24 -14.94 -2.02
CA LEU A 64 -5.29 -14.24 -2.75
C LEU A 64 -5.09 -14.26 -4.29
N LYS A 65 -4.03 -14.90 -4.78
CA LYS A 65 -3.71 -15.04 -6.22
C LYS A 65 -3.62 -13.69 -6.95
N ILE A 66 -2.99 -12.71 -6.33
CA ILE A 66 -2.83 -11.37 -6.89
C ILE A 66 -1.78 -11.43 -8.01
N PRO A 67 -2.10 -11.03 -9.25
CA PRO A 67 -1.20 -11.18 -10.39
C PRO A 67 -0.22 -10.00 -10.52
N ILE A 68 0.46 -9.63 -9.43
CA ILE A 68 1.41 -8.52 -9.41
C ILE A 68 2.79 -8.97 -9.88
N GLU A 69 3.43 -8.18 -10.74
CA GLU A 69 4.72 -8.45 -11.35
C GLU A 69 5.74 -7.36 -11.02
N HIS A 70 7.00 -7.73 -10.67
CA HIS A 70 8.10 -6.79 -10.64
C HIS A 70 8.64 -6.56 -12.04
N VAL A 71 8.86 -5.30 -12.42
CA VAL A 71 9.41 -4.95 -13.74
C VAL A 71 10.50 -3.88 -13.63
N ASP A 72 11.62 -4.11 -14.32
CA ASP A 72 12.69 -3.11 -14.45
C ASP A 72 12.47 -2.19 -15.67
N TYR A 73 11.65 -2.65 -16.60
CA TYR A 73 11.34 -1.94 -17.84
C TYR A 73 9.88 -2.17 -18.23
N LEU A 74 9.24 -1.12 -18.73
CA LEU A 74 7.89 -1.16 -19.26
C LEU A 74 7.86 -0.59 -20.69
N HIS A 75 7.32 -1.37 -21.64
CA HIS A 75 6.93 -0.80 -22.91
C HIS A 75 5.81 0.21 -22.69
N LYS A 76 5.94 1.38 -23.30
CA LYS A 76 5.00 2.50 -23.13
C LYS A 76 3.55 2.05 -23.32
N PRO A 77 2.72 1.99 -22.25
CA PRO A 77 1.31 1.67 -22.34
C PRO A 77 0.52 2.87 -22.86
N GLU A 78 -0.69 2.62 -23.30
CA GLU A 78 -1.65 3.68 -23.60
C GLU A 78 -2.10 4.39 -22.31
N LEU A 79 -2.38 3.62 -21.24
CA LEU A 79 -2.72 4.18 -19.94
C LEU A 79 -1.90 3.53 -18.82
N LEU A 80 -1.27 4.34 -17.99
CA LEU A 80 -0.66 3.94 -16.73
C LEU A 80 -1.50 4.47 -15.56
N VAL A 81 -2.03 3.56 -14.74
CA VAL A 81 -2.83 3.88 -13.56
C VAL A 81 -1.96 3.72 -12.32
N MET A 82 -1.58 4.84 -11.71
CA MET A 82 -0.86 4.85 -10.44
C MET A 82 -1.86 4.61 -9.31
N VAL A 83 -1.54 3.69 -8.41
CA VAL A 83 -2.36 3.42 -7.23
C VAL A 83 -1.55 3.61 -5.97
N ASP A 84 -2.11 4.34 -5.01
CA ASP A 84 -1.50 4.64 -3.73
C ASP A 84 -0.17 5.42 -3.84
N CYS A 85 -0.03 6.12 -4.92
CA CYS A 85 1.09 7.04 -5.19
C CYS A 85 0.75 8.01 -6.31
N GLN A 86 1.56 9.08 -6.43
CA GLN A 86 1.41 10.06 -7.49
C GLN A 86 2.58 9.95 -8.47
N TYR A 87 2.29 10.24 -9.73
CA TYR A 87 3.33 10.25 -10.77
C TYR A 87 4.38 11.33 -10.46
N HIS A 88 5.65 10.97 -10.52
CA HIS A 88 6.80 11.81 -10.11
C HIS A 88 6.88 12.18 -8.62
N SER A 89 6.17 11.50 -7.73
CA SER A 89 6.29 11.74 -6.27
C SER A 89 7.61 11.28 -5.65
N GLY A 90 8.40 10.49 -6.37
CA GLY A 90 9.71 10.00 -5.93
C GLY A 90 9.68 8.65 -5.20
N ASN A 91 8.50 8.08 -4.96
CA ASN A 91 8.33 6.77 -4.33
C ASN A 91 7.92 5.66 -5.33
N SER A 92 7.96 5.94 -6.62
CA SER A 92 7.66 5.00 -7.69
C SER A 92 8.59 5.16 -8.89
N ALA A 93 8.94 4.05 -9.52
CA ALA A 93 9.65 4.06 -10.79
C ALA A 93 8.84 4.83 -11.85
N VAL A 94 9.52 5.70 -12.58
CA VAL A 94 8.86 6.53 -13.59
C VAL A 94 8.90 5.80 -14.94
N PHE A 95 7.77 5.25 -15.34
CA PHE A 95 7.56 4.68 -16.66
C PHE A 95 6.81 5.66 -17.56
N GLU A 96 7.24 5.80 -18.80
CA GLU A 96 6.52 6.61 -19.78
C GLU A 96 5.23 5.94 -20.22
N ALA A 97 4.14 6.72 -20.34
CA ALA A 97 2.85 6.30 -20.88
C ALA A 97 2.26 7.38 -21.79
N GLU A 98 1.23 7.06 -22.57
CA GLU A 98 0.51 8.06 -23.36
C GLU A 98 -0.40 8.89 -22.47
N HIS A 99 -1.06 8.23 -21.52
CA HIS A 99 -1.93 8.82 -20.51
C HIS A 99 -1.58 8.30 -19.11
N ILE A 100 -1.76 9.17 -18.11
CA ILE A 100 -1.57 8.83 -16.71
C ILE A 100 -2.90 9.00 -15.96
N ALA A 101 -3.23 8.05 -15.09
CA ALA A 101 -4.28 8.17 -14.11
C ALA A 101 -3.71 8.00 -12.70
N VAL A 102 -4.29 8.66 -11.70
CA VAL A 102 -3.85 8.59 -10.30
C VAL A 102 -5.04 8.30 -9.39
N ILE A 103 -4.89 7.29 -8.54
CA ILE A 103 -5.81 6.95 -7.45
C ILE A 103 -5.00 6.92 -6.17
N ASP A 104 -5.16 7.90 -5.27
CA ASP A 104 -4.26 8.06 -4.13
C ASP A 104 -4.98 8.67 -2.92
N HIS A 105 -4.47 8.41 -1.71
CA HIS A 105 -4.96 9.02 -0.48
C HIS A 105 -3.92 9.93 0.21
N HIS A 106 -2.73 10.04 -0.31
CA HIS A 106 -1.70 10.91 0.23
C HIS A 106 -1.96 12.40 -0.08
N ARG A 107 -1.25 13.29 0.60
CA ARG A 107 -1.26 14.70 0.28
C ARG A 107 -0.74 14.92 -1.14
N ILE A 108 -1.38 15.80 -1.87
CA ILE A 108 -0.95 16.16 -3.22
C ILE A 108 0.42 16.83 -3.14
N CYS A 109 1.40 16.21 -3.81
CA CYS A 109 2.79 16.67 -3.85
C CYS A 109 3.33 16.87 -5.27
N THR A 110 2.53 16.50 -6.30
CA THR A 110 2.88 16.67 -7.71
C THR A 110 1.72 17.33 -8.47
N GLU A 111 1.96 17.75 -9.71
CA GLU A 111 0.87 18.13 -10.60
C GLU A 111 0.06 16.90 -10.98
N LEU A 112 -1.22 16.91 -10.68
CA LEU A 112 -2.09 15.78 -10.95
C LEU A 112 -2.57 15.77 -12.41
N PRO A 113 -2.56 14.60 -13.07
CA PRO A 113 -3.18 14.45 -14.38
C PRO A 113 -4.70 14.62 -14.31
N GLU A 114 -5.34 14.86 -15.45
CA GLU A 114 -6.79 15.03 -15.55
C GLU A 114 -7.56 13.82 -14.98
N LEU A 115 -7.07 12.61 -15.24
CA LEU A 115 -7.61 11.37 -14.70
C LEU A 115 -7.07 11.11 -13.29
N SER A 116 -7.55 11.87 -12.30
CA SER A 116 -7.13 11.70 -10.90
C SER A 116 -8.30 11.63 -9.93
N GLU A 117 -8.15 10.79 -8.92
CA GLU A 117 -8.99 10.77 -7.73
C GLU A 117 -8.08 10.69 -6.51
N VAL A 118 -7.93 11.79 -5.78
CA VAL A 118 -7.06 11.88 -4.62
C VAL A 118 -7.87 12.36 -3.41
N ARG A 119 -7.83 11.60 -2.30
CA ARG A 119 -8.59 11.90 -1.07
C ARG A 119 -7.72 11.77 0.17
N SER A 120 -6.98 12.81 0.50
CA SER A 120 -6.02 12.83 1.60
C SER A 120 -6.62 12.84 3.02
N ASN A 121 -7.92 12.68 3.15
CA ASN A 121 -8.64 12.55 4.42
C ASN A 121 -9.07 11.11 4.74
N LEU A 122 -8.74 10.15 3.88
CA LEU A 122 -8.96 8.72 4.11
C LEU A 122 -7.76 8.09 4.80
N GLY A 123 -8.00 7.11 5.63
CA GLY A 123 -6.96 6.37 6.34
C GLY A 123 -6.17 5.42 5.46
N ALA A 124 -6.72 5.00 4.30
CA ALA A 124 -6.08 4.11 3.34
C ALA A 124 -6.60 4.33 1.93
N CYS A 125 -5.77 4.10 0.92
CA CYS A 125 -6.17 4.07 -0.47
C CYS A 125 -7.14 2.91 -0.78
N SER A 126 -7.04 1.79 -0.05
CA SER A 126 -8.01 0.68 -0.10
C SER A 126 -9.44 1.14 0.14
N THR A 127 -9.66 2.11 1.03
CA THR A 127 -10.99 2.71 1.25
C THR A 127 -11.47 3.46 0.02
N LEU A 128 -10.60 4.22 -0.61
CA LEU A 128 -10.92 4.96 -1.84
C LEU A 128 -11.30 3.99 -2.96
N VAL A 129 -10.46 2.99 -3.23
CA VAL A 129 -10.71 1.98 -4.28
C VAL A 129 -11.99 1.19 -3.99
N TRP A 130 -12.21 0.77 -2.74
CA TRP A 130 -13.45 0.11 -2.34
C TRP A 130 -14.69 0.95 -2.65
N ASN A 131 -14.66 2.23 -2.31
CA ASN A 131 -15.76 3.15 -2.56
C ASN A 131 -15.99 3.38 -4.07
N MET A 132 -14.91 3.50 -4.86
CA MET A 132 -14.99 3.61 -6.32
C MET A 132 -15.62 2.36 -6.93
N LEU A 133 -15.20 1.16 -6.51
CA LEU A 133 -15.76 -0.13 -6.96
C LEU A 133 -17.26 -0.23 -6.65
N LYS A 134 -17.67 0.12 -5.43
CA LYS A 134 -19.10 0.14 -5.04
C LYS A 134 -19.90 1.12 -5.91
N THR A 135 -19.35 2.29 -6.18
CA THR A 135 -20.01 3.31 -7.02
C THR A 135 -20.24 2.81 -8.45
N GLU A 136 -19.34 1.99 -8.97
CA GLU A 136 -19.46 1.35 -10.28
C GLU A 136 -20.30 0.05 -10.25
N GLY A 137 -20.91 -0.29 -9.12
CA GLY A 137 -21.74 -1.47 -8.95
C GLY A 137 -20.96 -2.79 -8.95
N PHE A 138 -19.64 -2.75 -8.68
CA PHE A 138 -18.83 -3.96 -8.56
C PHE A 138 -19.09 -4.65 -7.21
N ASP A 139 -19.37 -5.94 -7.22
CA ASP A 139 -19.66 -6.72 -6.00
C ASP A 139 -18.35 -7.08 -5.26
N VAL A 140 -17.84 -6.13 -4.48
CA VAL A 140 -16.66 -6.36 -3.63
C VAL A 140 -16.94 -7.39 -2.55
N ARG A 141 -18.14 -7.38 -1.96
CA ARG A 141 -18.53 -8.27 -0.86
C ARG A 141 -18.64 -9.73 -1.32
N GLY A 142 -19.10 -9.97 -2.55
CA GLY A 142 -19.16 -11.29 -3.16
C GLY A 142 -17.78 -11.83 -3.55
N ASN A 143 -16.78 -10.97 -3.71
CA ASN A 143 -15.38 -11.36 -3.98
C ASN A 143 -14.58 -11.35 -2.68
N ARG A 144 -14.49 -12.53 -2.03
CA ARG A 144 -13.89 -12.66 -0.71
C ARG A 144 -12.37 -12.40 -0.70
N GLU A 145 -11.68 -12.76 -1.78
CA GLU A 145 -10.26 -12.50 -1.94
C GLU A 145 -9.99 -10.99 -2.00
N LEU A 146 -10.73 -10.25 -2.84
CA LEU A 146 -10.60 -8.80 -2.92
C LEU A 146 -11.01 -8.13 -1.61
N SER A 147 -12.12 -8.56 -1.01
CA SER A 147 -12.60 -8.02 0.27
C SER A 147 -11.54 -8.21 1.38
N THR A 148 -10.83 -9.35 1.38
CA THR A 148 -9.73 -9.62 2.31
C THR A 148 -8.52 -8.72 2.02
N ALA A 149 -8.16 -8.52 0.76
CA ALA A 149 -7.03 -7.65 0.39
C ALA A 149 -7.29 -6.20 0.82
N LEU A 150 -8.44 -5.63 0.46
CA LEU A 150 -8.78 -4.25 0.80
C LEU A 150 -8.90 -4.03 2.32
N TYR A 151 -9.49 -5.00 3.04
CA TYR A 151 -9.52 -4.93 4.50
C TYR A 151 -8.12 -4.99 5.11
N TYR A 152 -7.21 -5.81 4.57
CA TYR A 152 -5.84 -5.89 5.05
C TYR A 152 -5.04 -4.63 4.73
N GLY A 153 -5.24 -4.00 3.56
CA GLY A 153 -4.68 -2.70 3.24
C GLY A 153 -5.10 -1.64 4.27
N LEU A 154 -6.41 -1.49 4.50
CA LEU A 154 -6.92 -0.59 5.53
C LEU A 154 -6.33 -0.91 6.93
N TYR A 155 -6.24 -2.20 7.29
CA TYR A 155 -5.72 -2.65 8.58
C TYR A 155 -4.26 -2.21 8.78
N THR A 156 -3.40 -2.38 7.77
CA THR A 156 -1.99 -2.04 7.88
C THR A 156 -1.76 -0.54 7.89
N ASP A 157 -2.47 0.18 7.06
CA ASP A 157 -2.27 1.62 6.83
C ASP A 157 -2.83 2.51 7.94
N THR A 158 -3.71 1.93 8.78
CA THR A 158 -4.34 2.63 9.90
C THR A 158 -3.89 2.10 11.27
N GLY A 159 -2.65 1.66 11.39
CA GLY A 159 -2.10 1.18 12.65
C GLY A 159 -2.97 0.09 13.30
N SER A 160 -3.26 -0.98 12.56
CA SER A 160 -4.15 -2.06 13.03
C SER A 160 -5.59 -1.59 13.36
N LEU A 161 -6.11 -0.62 12.59
CA LEU A 161 -7.43 0.02 12.72
C LEU A 161 -7.56 0.98 13.92
N THR A 162 -6.46 1.37 14.54
CA THR A 162 -6.49 2.33 15.67
C THR A 162 -6.63 3.78 15.19
N GLU A 163 -6.19 4.07 13.95
CA GLU A 163 -6.16 5.40 13.35
C GLU A 163 -7.31 5.66 12.36
N ILE A 164 -8.40 4.91 12.46
CA ILE A 164 -9.59 5.12 11.64
C ILE A 164 -10.31 6.39 12.06
N VAL A 165 -10.35 7.38 11.18
CA VAL A 165 -10.99 8.68 11.43
C VAL A 165 -12.18 8.91 10.50
N HIS A 166 -12.04 8.60 9.21
CA HIS A 166 -13.06 8.88 8.22
C HIS A 166 -14.22 7.87 8.26
N PRO A 167 -15.49 8.28 8.05
CA PRO A 167 -16.63 7.36 8.02
C PRO A 167 -16.50 6.23 6.99
N LEU A 168 -15.98 6.50 5.79
CA LEU A 168 -15.78 5.46 4.76
C LEU A 168 -14.79 4.38 5.17
N ASP A 169 -13.76 4.69 5.98
CA ASP A 169 -12.85 3.67 6.51
C ASP A 169 -13.59 2.71 7.45
N ARG A 170 -14.51 3.26 8.25
CA ARG A 170 -15.38 2.46 9.11
C ARG A 170 -16.34 1.60 8.30
N ASP A 171 -16.89 2.15 7.21
CA ASP A 171 -17.80 1.42 6.32
C ASP A 171 -17.06 0.24 5.66
N LEU A 172 -15.85 0.44 5.13
CA LEU A 172 -15.03 -0.66 4.61
C LEU A 172 -14.76 -1.71 5.70
N ARG A 173 -14.32 -1.28 6.90
CA ARG A 173 -14.07 -2.20 8.02
C ARG A 173 -15.27 -3.07 8.34
N ASP A 174 -16.46 -2.48 8.39
CA ASP A 174 -17.67 -3.13 8.89
C ASP A 174 -18.38 -3.94 7.79
N GLU A 175 -18.24 -3.55 6.51
CA GLU A 175 -18.86 -4.25 5.36
C GLU A 175 -17.98 -5.34 4.74
N ALA A 176 -16.67 -5.36 5.01
CA ALA A 176 -15.75 -6.30 4.41
C ALA A 176 -16.08 -7.76 4.76
N ASN A 177 -16.23 -8.59 3.72
CA ASN A 177 -16.39 -10.03 3.85
C ASN A 177 -15.03 -10.74 3.75
N PHE A 178 -14.12 -10.37 4.65
CA PHE A 178 -12.75 -10.92 4.63
C PHE A 178 -12.67 -12.36 5.15
N ASP A 179 -11.60 -13.07 4.82
CA ASP A 179 -11.30 -14.39 5.36
C ASP A 179 -10.54 -14.29 6.68
N PRO A 180 -11.17 -14.68 7.84
CA PRO A 180 -10.51 -14.58 9.14
C PRO A 180 -9.27 -15.47 9.28
N ALA A 181 -9.19 -16.58 8.52
CA ALA A 181 -8.06 -17.48 8.59
C ALA A 181 -6.85 -16.90 7.84
N ILE A 182 -7.09 -16.28 6.68
CA ILE A 182 -6.05 -15.55 5.94
C ILE A 182 -5.60 -14.34 6.75
N MET A 183 -6.51 -13.52 7.27
CA MET A 183 -6.18 -12.36 8.11
C MET A 183 -5.30 -12.73 9.31
N ARG A 184 -5.61 -13.84 9.99
CA ARG A 184 -4.79 -14.32 11.11
C ARG A 184 -3.38 -14.69 10.67
N LYS A 185 -3.23 -15.34 9.52
CA LYS A 185 -1.91 -15.70 8.96
C LYS A 185 -1.11 -14.44 8.63
N LEU A 186 -1.72 -13.47 7.93
CA LEU A 186 -1.05 -12.23 7.53
C LEU A 186 -0.57 -11.42 8.75
N ARG A 187 -1.41 -11.30 9.77
CA ARG A 187 -1.04 -10.62 11.04
C ARG A 187 0.12 -11.30 11.76
N ASN A 188 0.15 -12.63 11.77
CA ASN A 188 1.21 -13.42 12.45
C ASN A 188 2.50 -13.51 11.62
N ALA A 189 2.48 -13.16 10.35
CA ALA A 189 3.63 -13.20 9.44
C ALA A 189 4.21 -11.79 9.18
N ASN A 190 3.85 -10.80 9.99
CA ASN A 190 4.27 -9.42 9.76
C ASN A 190 5.75 -9.17 10.11
N LEU A 191 6.36 -10.05 10.90
CA LEU A 191 7.74 -9.94 11.34
C LEU A 191 8.42 -11.31 11.26
N SER A 192 9.61 -11.39 10.65
CA SER A 192 10.49 -12.56 10.68
C SER A 192 11.38 -12.54 11.92
N LEU A 193 12.02 -13.68 12.23
CA LEU A 193 13.01 -13.74 13.32
C LEU A 193 14.22 -12.85 13.05
N GLU A 194 14.68 -12.78 11.80
CA GLU A 194 15.80 -11.92 11.40
C GLU A 194 15.46 -10.44 11.59
N GLU A 195 14.26 -10.02 11.17
CA GLU A 195 13.77 -8.65 11.39
C GLU A 195 13.66 -8.33 12.89
N LEU A 196 13.20 -9.29 13.71
CA LEU A 196 13.13 -9.13 15.15
C LEU A 196 14.53 -8.98 15.79
N GLU A 197 15.52 -9.75 15.33
CA GLU A 197 16.92 -9.65 15.81
C GLU A 197 17.52 -8.27 15.46
N VAL A 198 17.32 -7.80 14.22
CA VAL A 198 17.77 -6.46 13.77
C VAL A 198 17.11 -5.36 14.60
N ALA A 199 15.79 -5.43 14.79
CA ALA A 199 15.07 -4.45 15.60
C ALA A 199 15.54 -4.47 17.06
N GLY A 200 15.68 -5.66 17.65
CA GLY A 200 16.19 -5.81 19.02
C GLY A 200 17.58 -5.23 19.22
N ALA A 201 18.51 -5.48 18.28
CA ALA A 201 19.85 -4.93 18.31
C ALA A 201 19.83 -3.38 18.19
N ALA A 202 19.00 -2.84 17.34
CA ALA A 202 18.85 -1.39 17.14
C ALA A 202 18.29 -0.70 18.40
N LEU A 203 17.27 -1.28 19.02
CA LEU A 203 16.64 -0.74 20.23
C LEU A 203 17.61 -0.67 21.42
N LEU A 204 18.56 -1.61 21.53
CA LEU A 204 19.60 -1.58 22.57
C LEU A 204 20.58 -0.42 22.42
N HIS A 205 20.66 0.18 21.23
CA HIS A 205 21.57 1.27 20.90
C HIS A 205 20.81 2.56 20.53
N THR A 206 19.65 2.78 21.13
CA THR A 206 18.85 3.98 20.95
C THR A 206 19.46 5.13 21.76
N ASP A 207 19.77 6.22 21.09
CA ASP A 207 20.22 7.47 21.70
C ASP A 207 19.00 8.34 22.02
N TYR A 208 18.71 8.56 23.30
CA TYR A 208 17.61 9.43 23.75
C TYR A 208 18.12 10.83 24.06
N VAL A 209 17.49 11.83 23.44
CA VAL A 209 17.79 13.25 23.63
C VAL A 209 16.65 13.90 24.42
N GLU A 210 16.78 13.91 25.75
CA GLU A 210 15.74 14.34 26.70
C GLU A 210 15.17 15.74 26.38
N GLN A 211 16.05 16.70 26.06
CA GLN A 211 15.68 18.08 25.73
C GLN A 211 14.64 18.18 24.62
N PHE A 212 14.64 17.28 23.66
CA PHE A 212 13.75 17.26 22.50
C PHE A 212 12.71 16.13 22.55
N ARG A 213 12.71 15.33 23.62
CA ARG A 213 11.91 14.11 23.71
C ARG A 213 12.05 13.26 22.44
N ALA A 214 13.28 13.17 21.94
CA ALA A 214 13.59 12.55 20.67
C ALA A 214 14.51 11.34 20.83
N ALA A 215 14.30 10.31 20.03
CA ALA A 215 15.16 9.15 19.92
C ALA A 215 15.83 9.09 18.55
N ILE A 216 17.11 8.73 18.54
CA ILE A 216 17.91 8.51 17.34
C ILE A 216 18.32 7.03 17.34
N VAL A 217 17.92 6.28 16.34
CA VAL A 217 18.19 4.85 16.23
C VAL A 217 18.98 4.57 14.95
N LYS A 218 20.22 4.15 15.15
CA LYS A 218 21.08 3.71 14.05
C LYS A 218 20.93 2.21 13.86
N VAL A 219 20.48 1.80 12.68
CA VAL A 219 20.28 0.41 12.30
C VAL A 219 21.39 -0.05 11.36
N GLY A 220 21.81 -1.28 11.47
CA GLY A 220 22.67 -1.91 10.46
C GLY A 220 21.97 -2.04 9.11
N GLN A 221 22.70 -2.53 8.11
CA GLN A 221 22.09 -2.78 6.79
C GLN A 221 20.89 -3.72 6.92
N CYS A 222 19.72 -3.26 6.53
CA CYS A 222 18.45 -3.98 6.66
C CYS A 222 17.44 -3.58 5.57
N ASP A 223 16.34 -4.31 5.49
CA ASP A 223 15.19 -3.89 4.68
C ASP A 223 14.62 -2.56 5.22
N PRO A 224 14.37 -1.56 4.36
CA PRO A 224 13.81 -0.27 4.79
C PRO A 224 12.53 -0.35 5.63
N ASN A 225 11.71 -1.37 5.43
CA ASN A 225 10.48 -1.58 6.20
C ASN A 225 10.75 -1.84 7.70
N ILE A 226 11.95 -2.30 8.06
CA ILE A 226 12.34 -2.52 9.47
C ILE A 226 12.52 -1.19 10.19
N LEU A 227 12.94 -0.14 9.49
CA LEU A 227 13.10 1.20 10.08
C LEU A 227 11.76 1.73 10.59
N GLY A 228 10.68 1.53 9.84
CA GLY A 228 9.32 1.88 10.27
C GLY A 228 8.92 1.13 11.54
N LEU A 229 9.10 -0.20 11.56
CA LEU A 229 8.81 -1.01 12.75
C LEU A 229 9.58 -0.53 13.99
N ILE A 230 10.87 -0.22 13.85
CA ILE A 230 11.70 0.29 14.96
C ILE A 230 11.19 1.63 15.44
N SER A 231 10.85 2.52 14.50
CA SER A 231 10.29 3.84 14.80
C SER A 231 8.98 3.73 15.59
N ASP A 232 8.07 2.86 15.14
CA ASP A 232 6.78 2.63 15.79
C ASP A 232 6.98 2.10 17.23
N LEU A 233 7.86 1.12 17.42
CA LEU A 233 8.16 0.57 18.74
C LEU A 233 8.77 1.61 19.69
N VAL A 234 9.61 2.49 19.18
CA VAL A 234 10.26 3.55 19.98
C VAL A 234 9.24 4.63 20.35
N LEU A 235 8.31 4.96 19.47
CA LEU A 235 7.26 5.94 19.71
C LEU A 235 6.17 5.47 20.70
N GLU A 236 6.11 4.15 21.01
CA GLU A 236 5.27 3.65 22.12
C GLU A 236 5.78 4.06 23.50
N VAL A 237 6.99 4.60 23.58
CA VAL A 237 7.58 5.08 24.86
C VAL A 237 7.06 6.48 25.18
N ASP A 238 6.33 6.65 26.28
CA ASP A 238 5.69 7.91 26.71
C ASP A 238 6.63 9.12 26.74
N ALA A 239 7.93 8.89 26.97
CA ALA A 239 8.93 9.95 27.01
C ALA A 239 9.41 10.41 25.61
N ILE A 240 9.00 9.76 24.51
CA ILE A 240 9.51 10.00 23.16
C ILE A 240 8.38 10.48 22.25
N ASP A 241 8.54 11.68 21.71
CA ASP A 241 7.60 12.28 20.75
C ASP A 241 8.12 12.22 19.29
N ILE A 242 9.45 12.03 19.12
CA ILE A 242 10.08 12.00 17.80
C ILE A 242 11.05 10.82 17.73
N CYS A 243 10.98 10.03 16.68
CA CYS A 243 11.97 9.00 16.37
C CYS A 243 12.60 9.23 15.00
N VAL A 244 13.92 9.13 14.92
CA VAL A 244 14.70 9.14 13.68
C VAL A 244 15.42 7.81 13.58
N ALA A 245 14.90 6.88 12.82
CA ALA A 245 15.54 5.61 12.52
C ALA A 245 16.18 5.66 11.12
N PHE A 246 17.44 5.27 11.01
CA PHE A 246 18.16 5.26 9.73
C PHE A 246 19.17 4.11 9.68
N ASN A 247 19.46 3.64 8.47
CA ASN A 247 20.53 2.68 8.18
C ASN A 247 21.70 3.36 7.45
N LEU A 248 22.87 2.71 7.49
CA LEU A 248 24.10 3.15 6.82
C LEU A 248 24.45 2.19 5.68
#